data_ceaa727a7f41a09d2c8121f7ab6a906c
#
_entry.id   ceaa727a7f41a09d2c8121f7ab6a906c
#
_cell.length_a   1.000
_cell.length_b   1.000
_cell.length_c   1.000
_cell.angle_alpha   90.00
_cell.angle_beta   90.00
_cell.angle_gamma   90.00
#
_symmetry.space_group_name_H-M   'P 1'
#
loop_
_entity.id
_entity.type
_entity.pdbx_description
1 polymer ?
#
loop_
_entity_poly.entity_id
_entity_poly.type
_entity_poly.pdbx_seq_one_letter_code
_entity_poly.pdbx_strand_id
1 'polypeptide(L)'
;MPITFAVPSGAVDCHAHIFGPESRYPYSSKRGYTPPDASLETYLNLHQTLGGIDRAVLTQPSVYGIDNSCMMDAVDKMGDRFRAVVALSEDVTDQDLEDLHNRGARSVRVNLVDKGGMPFDDINAVRRFTERLKDMGWHLEVLVHVHEFENLRATMNSMAVDVSVGHLGYMKTDQGIDHPGFQEFLDLLRDGHCWVKVSGSYRVTCSKVTPYNDVEPFAQALIEANEERILWGTDWPHPVFKSAMPNDGALMEQLLFWAPDENLRKRILVDNPSSLYGF
;
A
#
# COMPACT_ATOMS: atom_id res chain seq x y z
N MET A 1 -6.23 2.21 -20.94
CA MET A 1 -5.53 1.48 -22.01
C MET A 1 -5.52 0.02 -21.60
N PRO A 2 -5.84 -0.93 -22.46
CA PRO A 2 -5.68 -2.35 -22.11
C PRO A 2 -4.20 -2.66 -21.88
N ILE A 3 -3.92 -3.56 -20.96
CA ILE A 3 -2.57 -4.07 -20.72
C ILE A 3 -2.16 -5.07 -21.80
N THR A 4 -0.86 -5.23 -22.02
CA THR A 4 -0.30 -6.06 -23.10
C THR A 4 0.24 -7.40 -22.63
N PHE A 5 0.42 -7.60 -21.33
CA PHE A 5 0.82 -8.88 -20.75
C PHE A 5 -0.36 -9.61 -20.08
N ALA A 6 -0.27 -10.93 -19.98
CA ALA A 6 -1.26 -11.73 -19.28
C ALA A 6 -1.11 -11.56 -17.77
N VAL A 7 -2.18 -11.16 -17.10
CA VAL A 7 -2.22 -11.13 -15.62
C VAL A 7 -2.27 -12.57 -15.10
N PRO A 8 -1.34 -12.95 -14.21
CA PRO A 8 -1.35 -14.30 -13.67
C PRO A 8 -2.59 -14.53 -12.79
N SER A 9 -3.16 -15.75 -12.86
CA SER A 9 -4.26 -16.13 -11.97
C SER A 9 -3.85 -16.01 -10.51
N GLY A 10 -4.75 -15.50 -9.68
CA GLY A 10 -4.50 -15.20 -8.29
C GLY A 10 -3.78 -13.86 -8.04
N ALA A 11 -3.65 -13.01 -9.06
CA ALA A 11 -3.06 -11.68 -8.92
C ALA A 11 -3.79 -10.85 -7.87
N VAL A 12 -3.01 -10.06 -7.12
CA VAL A 12 -3.48 -9.21 -6.02
C VAL A 12 -3.14 -7.75 -6.30
N ASP A 13 -4.14 -6.87 -6.22
CA ASP A 13 -3.93 -5.44 -6.07
C ASP A 13 -3.70 -5.14 -4.58
N CYS A 14 -2.47 -4.83 -4.20
CA CYS A 14 -2.10 -4.68 -2.79
C CYS A 14 -2.36 -3.28 -2.21
N HIS A 15 -2.95 -2.36 -2.97
CA HIS A 15 -3.24 -1.01 -2.47
C HIS A 15 -4.34 -0.33 -3.25
N ALA A 16 -5.52 -0.23 -2.67
CA ALA A 16 -6.63 0.56 -3.18
C ALA A 16 -7.50 1.08 -2.04
N HIS A 17 -8.39 2.02 -2.35
CA HIS A 17 -9.30 2.64 -1.39
C HIS A 17 -10.73 2.61 -1.91
N ILE A 18 -11.71 2.46 -1.00
CA ILE A 18 -13.14 2.62 -1.27
C ILE A 18 -13.63 3.88 -0.57
N PHE A 19 -14.45 4.68 -1.26
CA PHE A 19 -15.01 5.91 -0.75
C PHE A 19 -16.50 6.01 -0.96
N GLY A 20 -17.21 6.50 0.06
CA GLY A 20 -18.61 6.90 0.00
C GLY A 20 -19.65 5.77 -0.06
N PRO A 21 -20.91 6.16 -0.14
CA PRO A 21 -21.38 7.55 -0.09
C PRO A 21 -21.22 8.18 1.31
N GLU A 22 -20.94 9.50 1.37
CA GLU A 22 -20.73 10.23 2.65
C GLU A 22 -21.94 10.11 3.59
N SER A 23 -23.15 10.00 3.05
CA SER A 23 -24.37 9.82 3.83
C SER A 23 -24.40 8.51 4.66
N ARG A 24 -23.65 7.50 4.24
CA ARG A 24 -23.52 6.23 4.95
C ARG A 24 -22.20 6.14 5.73
N TYR A 25 -21.12 6.68 5.17
CA TYR A 25 -19.77 6.65 5.75
C TYR A 25 -19.26 8.08 5.88
N PRO A 26 -19.57 8.77 6.98
CA PRO A 26 -19.20 10.17 7.17
C PRO A 26 -17.68 10.32 7.29
N TYR A 27 -17.15 11.33 6.61
CA TYR A 27 -15.73 11.65 6.68
C TYR A 27 -15.34 12.29 8.02
N SER A 28 -14.14 11.99 8.49
CA SER A 28 -13.57 12.62 9.69
C SER A 28 -13.52 14.14 9.56
N SER A 29 -13.86 14.85 10.65
CA SER A 29 -13.72 16.30 10.73
C SER A 29 -12.26 16.77 10.67
N LYS A 30 -11.30 15.85 10.93
CA LYS A 30 -9.86 16.12 10.90
C LYS A 30 -9.21 15.82 9.53
N ARG A 31 -10.02 15.42 8.51
CA ARG A 31 -9.51 15.06 7.19
C ARG A 31 -8.74 16.20 6.51
N GLY A 32 -7.72 15.82 5.73
CA GLY A 32 -6.93 16.76 4.91
C GLY A 32 -7.51 17.01 3.51
N TYR A 33 -8.42 16.13 3.04
CA TYR A 33 -9.07 16.22 1.72
C TYR A 33 -10.45 15.58 1.75
N THR A 34 -11.24 15.79 0.68
CA THR A 34 -12.53 15.12 0.46
C THR A 34 -12.50 14.49 -0.93
N PRO A 35 -12.49 13.15 -1.03
CA PRO A 35 -12.48 12.45 -2.32
C PRO A 35 -13.90 12.42 -2.91
N PRO A 36 -14.04 12.20 -4.24
CA PRO A 36 -15.29 11.74 -4.81
C PRO A 36 -15.62 10.33 -4.34
N ASP A 37 -16.89 9.92 -4.48
CA ASP A 37 -17.30 8.53 -4.26
C ASP A 37 -16.55 7.60 -5.21
N ALA A 38 -16.10 6.47 -4.68
CA ALA A 38 -15.37 5.43 -5.39
C ALA A 38 -15.81 4.06 -4.87
N SER A 39 -16.83 3.50 -5.53
CA SER A 39 -17.53 2.30 -5.05
C SER A 39 -16.77 1.01 -5.31
N LEU A 40 -17.09 -0.03 -4.53
CA LEU A 40 -16.60 -1.39 -4.79
C LEU A 40 -16.93 -1.87 -6.20
N GLU A 41 -18.13 -1.56 -6.73
CA GLU A 41 -18.53 -1.96 -8.07
C GLU A 41 -17.61 -1.35 -9.14
N THR A 42 -17.32 -0.05 -9.03
CA THR A 42 -16.40 0.63 -9.96
C THR A 42 -14.99 0.04 -9.87
N TYR A 43 -14.53 -0.31 -8.67
CA TYR A 43 -13.25 -0.95 -8.47
C TYR A 43 -13.17 -2.35 -9.11
N LEU A 44 -14.21 -3.16 -8.96
CA LEU A 44 -14.27 -4.48 -9.60
C LEU A 44 -14.29 -4.38 -11.13
N ASN A 45 -14.95 -3.36 -11.69
CA ASN A 45 -14.92 -3.10 -13.15
C ASN A 45 -13.50 -2.72 -13.62
N LEU A 46 -12.73 -1.97 -12.79
CA LEU A 46 -11.32 -1.72 -13.08
C LEU A 46 -10.53 -3.03 -13.12
N HIS A 47 -10.66 -3.91 -12.14
CA HIS A 47 -9.97 -5.20 -12.09
C HIS A 47 -10.23 -6.04 -13.36
N GLN A 48 -11.48 -6.07 -13.86
CA GLN A 48 -11.80 -6.73 -15.12
C GLN A 48 -11.09 -6.08 -16.32
N THR A 49 -11.05 -4.75 -16.34
CA THR A 49 -10.38 -3.97 -17.41
C THR A 49 -8.87 -4.18 -17.40
N LEU A 50 -8.27 -4.41 -16.23
CA LEU A 50 -6.84 -4.71 -16.03
C LEU A 50 -6.50 -6.20 -16.23
N GLY A 51 -7.33 -6.97 -16.91
CA GLY A 51 -7.04 -8.36 -17.27
C GLY A 51 -7.50 -9.39 -16.24
N GLY A 52 -8.36 -9.01 -15.28
CA GLY A 52 -8.98 -9.93 -14.32
C GLY A 52 -8.13 -10.15 -13.08
N ILE A 53 -7.85 -9.07 -12.32
CA ILE A 53 -7.23 -9.18 -11.00
C ILE A 53 -8.21 -9.86 -10.05
N ASP A 54 -7.79 -10.94 -9.40
CA ASP A 54 -8.67 -11.80 -8.61
C ASP A 54 -8.87 -11.31 -7.18
N ARG A 55 -7.86 -10.71 -6.58
CA ARG A 55 -7.77 -10.41 -5.15
C ARG A 55 -7.37 -8.97 -4.91
N ALA A 56 -7.67 -8.45 -3.73
CA ALA A 56 -7.25 -7.11 -3.35
C ALA A 56 -6.95 -6.96 -1.87
N VAL A 57 -6.12 -5.96 -1.57
CA VAL A 57 -5.90 -5.44 -0.23
C VAL A 57 -6.38 -4.00 -0.20
N LEU A 58 -7.47 -3.76 0.50
CA LEU A 58 -8.00 -2.42 0.72
C LEU A 58 -7.28 -1.76 1.88
N THR A 59 -6.85 -0.54 1.68
CA THR A 59 -6.11 0.24 2.67
C THR A 59 -6.97 1.38 3.20
N GLN A 60 -7.01 1.55 4.53
CA GLN A 60 -7.78 2.62 5.16
C GLN A 60 -7.26 4.01 4.74
N PRO A 61 -8.08 4.86 4.12
CA PRO A 61 -7.69 6.22 3.79
C PRO A 61 -7.85 7.16 4.99
N SER A 62 -6.95 8.13 5.13
CA SER A 62 -6.92 9.07 6.27
C SER A 62 -8.19 9.91 6.45
N VAL A 63 -9.01 10.05 5.40
CA VAL A 63 -10.28 10.82 5.45
C VAL A 63 -11.33 10.24 6.39
N TYR A 64 -11.26 8.95 6.71
CA TYR A 64 -12.15 8.30 7.68
C TYR A 64 -11.52 8.19 9.07
N GLY A 65 -10.24 8.58 9.23
CA GLY A 65 -9.51 8.36 10.48
C GLY A 65 -9.48 6.87 10.85
N ILE A 66 -9.93 6.54 12.04
CA ILE A 66 -9.98 5.16 12.55
C ILE A 66 -11.33 4.45 12.31
N ASP A 67 -12.28 5.08 11.64
CA ASP A 67 -13.53 4.42 11.23
C ASP A 67 -13.31 3.61 9.94
N ASN A 68 -13.09 2.31 10.11
CA ASN A 68 -12.80 1.38 9.00
C ASN A 68 -14.08 0.86 8.30
N SER A 69 -15.27 1.31 8.69
CA SER A 69 -16.55 0.71 8.28
C SER A 69 -16.74 0.67 6.76
N CYS A 70 -16.41 1.74 6.05
CA CYS A 70 -16.54 1.79 4.58
C CYS A 70 -15.72 0.72 3.88
N MET A 71 -14.46 0.58 4.28
CA MET A 71 -13.54 -0.41 3.74
C MET A 71 -13.94 -1.83 4.15
N MET A 72 -14.24 -2.05 5.44
CA MET A 72 -14.58 -3.38 5.95
C MET A 72 -15.88 -3.92 5.36
N ASP A 73 -16.89 -3.08 5.09
CA ASP A 73 -18.11 -3.49 4.39
C ASP A 73 -17.82 -3.99 2.97
N ALA A 74 -16.79 -3.46 2.31
CA ALA A 74 -16.35 -3.96 1.00
C ALA A 74 -15.59 -5.29 1.13
N VAL A 75 -14.73 -5.43 2.14
CA VAL A 75 -14.00 -6.68 2.43
C VAL A 75 -14.97 -7.81 2.75
N ASP A 76 -15.96 -7.57 3.63
CA ASP A 76 -16.99 -8.57 4.00
C ASP A 76 -17.75 -9.09 2.78
N LYS A 77 -18.09 -8.22 1.82
CA LYS A 77 -18.78 -8.62 0.57
C LYS A 77 -17.92 -9.52 -0.31
N MET A 78 -16.60 -9.38 -0.24
CA MET A 78 -15.68 -10.11 -1.10
C MET A 78 -15.09 -11.37 -0.44
N GLY A 79 -15.23 -11.48 0.90
CA GLY A 79 -14.75 -12.61 1.68
C GLY A 79 -13.27 -12.88 1.49
N ASP A 80 -12.89 -14.12 1.30
CA ASP A 80 -11.49 -14.56 1.20
C ASP A 80 -10.69 -13.92 0.05
N ARG A 81 -11.36 -13.28 -0.89
CA ARG A 81 -10.72 -12.60 -2.01
C ARG A 81 -10.10 -11.26 -1.61
N PHE A 82 -10.55 -10.66 -0.51
CA PHE A 82 -10.06 -9.35 -0.07
C PHE A 82 -9.44 -9.42 1.32
N ARG A 83 -8.48 -8.54 1.56
CA ARG A 83 -7.87 -8.27 2.87
C ARG A 83 -7.92 -6.78 3.16
N ALA A 84 -7.72 -6.42 4.43
CA ALA A 84 -7.75 -5.05 4.88
C ALA A 84 -6.45 -4.64 5.59
N VAL A 85 -6.06 -3.39 5.35
CA VAL A 85 -5.08 -2.64 6.13
C VAL A 85 -5.85 -1.57 6.89
N VAL A 86 -6.05 -1.75 8.19
CA VAL A 86 -6.92 -0.91 9.03
C VAL A 86 -6.15 0.20 9.74
N ALA A 87 -6.81 1.29 10.10
CA ALA A 87 -6.27 2.31 11.02
C ALA A 87 -6.91 2.15 12.38
N LEU A 88 -6.12 2.08 13.44
CA LEU A 88 -6.57 1.81 14.80
C LEU A 88 -5.95 2.81 15.79
N SER A 89 -6.63 3.06 16.90
CA SER A 89 -6.04 3.76 18.05
C SER A 89 -5.36 2.79 19.00
N GLU A 90 -4.57 3.31 19.93
CA GLU A 90 -3.93 2.50 21.00
C GLU A 90 -4.95 1.80 21.90
N ASP A 91 -6.15 2.37 22.04
CA ASP A 91 -7.23 1.87 22.90
C ASP A 91 -8.02 0.70 22.32
N VAL A 92 -7.72 0.25 21.10
CA VAL A 92 -8.41 -0.88 20.48
C VAL A 92 -8.29 -2.13 21.38
N THR A 93 -9.42 -2.81 21.63
CA THR A 93 -9.43 -4.01 22.47
C THR A 93 -8.89 -5.23 21.72
N ASP A 94 -8.45 -6.26 22.43
CA ASP A 94 -8.03 -7.52 21.81
C ASP A 94 -9.21 -8.22 21.10
N GLN A 95 -10.43 -8.06 21.62
CA GLN A 95 -11.63 -8.57 20.96
C GLN A 95 -11.87 -7.86 19.61
N ASP A 96 -11.71 -6.52 19.55
CA ASP A 96 -11.83 -5.79 18.27
C ASP A 96 -10.78 -6.22 17.27
N LEU A 97 -9.55 -6.50 17.72
CA LEU A 97 -8.48 -7.02 16.86
C LEU A 97 -8.82 -8.40 16.32
N GLU A 98 -9.35 -9.30 17.16
CA GLU A 98 -9.79 -10.62 16.75
C GLU A 98 -10.96 -10.55 15.76
N ASP A 99 -11.95 -9.71 16.01
CA ASP A 99 -13.10 -9.50 15.12
C ASP A 99 -12.64 -8.96 13.76
N LEU A 100 -11.72 -8.00 13.72
CA LEU A 100 -11.13 -7.49 12.48
C LEU A 100 -10.31 -8.56 11.75
N HIS A 101 -9.54 -9.38 12.47
CA HIS A 101 -8.79 -10.49 11.89
C HIS A 101 -9.72 -11.48 11.18
N ASN A 102 -10.80 -11.89 11.85
CA ASN A 102 -11.80 -12.82 11.31
C ASN A 102 -12.51 -12.25 10.08
N ARG A 103 -12.61 -10.93 9.95
CA ARG A 103 -13.15 -10.23 8.78
C ARG A 103 -12.10 -9.94 7.69
N GLY A 104 -10.86 -10.38 7.84
CA GLY A 104 -9.83 -10.28 6.81
C GLY A 104 -8.80 -9.16 6.99
N ALA A 105 -8.78 -8.44 8.11
CA ALA A 105 -7.68 -7.51 8.39
C ALA A 105 -6.36 -8.27 8.64
N ARG A 106 -5.24 -7.73 8.11
CA ARG A 106 -3.90 -8.32 8.19
C ARG A 106 -2.80 -7.32 8.50
N SER A 107 -3.16 -6.05 8.62
CA SER A 107 -2.17 -4.99 8.87
C SER A 107 -2.81 -3.79 9.53
N VAL A 108 -2.03 -3.07 10.31
CA VAL A 108 -2.36 -1.72 10.82
C VAL A 108 -1.56 -0.69 10.05
N ARG A 109 -2.21 0.41 9.66
CA ARG A 109 -1.59 1.51 8.94
C ARG A 109 -1.26 2.68 9.85
N VAL A 110 -0.05 3.22 9.68
CA VAL A 110 0.33 4.57 10.10
C VAL A 110 0.74 5.39 8.89
N ASN A 111 0.21 6.59 8.77
CA ASN A 111 0.48 7.49 7.65
C ASN A 111 1.16 8.74 8.22
N LEU A 112 2.46 8.86 7.97
CA LEU A 112 3.29 9.96 8.43
C LEU A 112 3.36 11.13 7.43
N VAL A 113 2.71 10.97 6.26
CA VAL A 113 2.71 11.96 5.16
C VAL A 113 1.48 12.86 5.23
N ASP A 114 0.28 12.26 5.39
CA ASP A 114 -0.97 12.99 5.34
C ASP A 114 -1.45 13.38 6.73
N LYS A 115 -1.99 14.61 6.84
CA LYS A 115 -2.61 15.09 8.07
C LYS A 115 -3.73 14.15 8.53
N GLY A 116 -3.70 13.77 9.80
CA GLY A 116 -4.68 12.88 10.40
C GLY A 116 -4.45 11.39 10.13
N GLY A 117 -3.33 11.05 9.51
CA GLY A 117 -2.96 9.67 9.21
C GLY A 117 -2.25 8.92 10.34
N MET A 118 -1.84 9.64 11.41
CA MET A 118 -1.14 9.07 12.57
C MET A 118 -2.08 9.03 13.78
N PRO A 119 -2.67 7.86 14.09
CA PRO A 119 -3.60 7.73 15.22
C PRO A 119 -2.91 7.46 16.57
N PHE A 120 -1.58 7.32 16.57
CA PHE A 120 -0.75 7.10 17.75
C PHE A 120 -0.06 8.39 18.17
N ASP A 121 0.34 8.48 19.45
CA ASP A 121 1.02 9.66 19.97
C ASP A 121 2.38 9.90 19.30
N ASP A 122 3.17 8.82 19.11
CA ASP A 122 4.48 8.85 18.46
C ASP A 122 4.87 7.48 17.89
N ILE A 123 6.03 7.41 17.23
CA ILE A 123 6.56 6.17 16.66
C ILE A 123 6.92 5.10 17.71
N ASN A 124 7.21 5.51 18.95
CA ASN A 124 7.46 4.56 20.04
C ASN A 124 6.16 3.91 20.52
N ALA A 125 5.05 4.65 20.49
CA ALA A 125 3.72 4.10 20.72
C ALA A 125 3.36 3.06 19.66
N VAL A 126 3.62 3.35 18.38
CA VAL A 126 3.48 2.37 17.29
C VAL A 126 4.32 1.13 17.56
N ARG A 127 5.60 1.29 17.92
CA ARG A 127 6.50 0.16 18.22
C ARG A 127 5.94 -0.72 19.33
N ARG A 128 5.47 -0.14 20.44
CA ARG A 128 4.83 -0.92 21.52
C ARG A 128 3.58 -1.65 21.04
N PHE A 129 2.78 -0.99 20.19
CA PHE A 129 1.57 -1.58 19.65
C PHE A 129 1.84 -2.78 18.74
N THR A 130 2.97 -2.79 18.00
CA THR A 130 3.32 -3.91 17.11
C THR A 130 3.54 -5.23 17.85
N GLU A 131 3.84 -5.22 19.16
CA GLU A 131 3.92 -6.44 19.97
C GLU A 131 2.57 -7.18 20.03
N ARG A 132 1.44 -6.46 20.03
CA ARG A 132 0.09 -7.05 19.99
C ARG A 132 -0.24 -7.69 18.64
N LEU A 133 0.40 -7.24 17.56
CA LEU A 133 0.17 -7.74 16.20
C LEU A 133 0.91 -9.01 15.90
N LYS A 134 1.99 -9.31 16.65
CA LYS A 134 2.92 -10.41 16.40
C LYS A 134 2.23 -11.78 16.41
N ASP A 135 1.44 -12.05 17.43
CA ASP A 135 0.76 -13.35 17.60
C ASP A 135 -0.39 -13.53 16.59
N MET A 136 -0.84 -12.46 15.97
CA MET A 136 -1.89 -12.46 14.95
C MET A 136 -1.35 -12.68 13.54
N GLY A 137 -0.02 -12.67 13.35
CA GLY A 137 0.60 -12.70 12.02
C GLY A 137 0.29 -11.46 11.18
N TRP A 138 0.02 -10.31 11.82
CA TRP A 138 -0.18 -9.04 11.12
C TRP A 138 1.15 -8.33 10.92
N HIS A 139 1.17 -7.39 9.99
CA HIS A 139 2.30 -6.50 9.76
C HIS A 139 1.89 -5.02 9.95
N LEU A 140 2.86 -4.12 9.95
CA LEU A 140 2.65 -2.68 10.00
C LEU A 140 2.79 -2.08 8.60
N GLU A 141 1.80 -1.33 8.12
CA GLU A 141 1.94 -0.51 6.91
C GLU A 141 2.31 0.92 7.26
N VAL A 142 3.38 1.43 6.66
CA VAL A 142 3.87 2.79 6.90
C VAL A 142 3.89 3.59 5.61
N LEU A 143 3.25 4.76 5.63
CA LEU A 143 3.40 5.76 4.59
C LEU A 143 4.38 6.82 5.09
N VAL A 144 5.52 6.96 4.42
CA VAL A 144 6.64 7.80 4.87
C VAL A 144 7.45 8.32 3.69
N HIS A 145 8.01 9.51 3.81
CA HIS A 145 9.07 10.01 2.93
C HIS A 145 10.42 9.43 3.41
N VAL A 146 10.88 8.35 2.77
CA VAL A 146 12.10 7.64 3.24
C VAL A 146 13.36 8.50 3.23
N HIS A 147 13.41 9.52 2.36
CA HIS A 147 14.55 10.43 2.26
C HIS A 147 14.54 11.55 3.33
N GLU A 148 13.43 11.72 4.03
CA GLU A 148 13.28 12.73 5.11
C GLU A 148 13.25 12.10 6.50
N PHE A 149 13.12 10.75 6.59
CA PHE A 149 12.96 10.07 7.87
C PHE A 149 14.32 9.67 8.43
N GLU A 150 14.70 10.30 9.55
CA GLU A 150 15.97 10.00 10.23
C GLU A 150 15.98 8.59 10.84
N ASN A 151 17.08 7.85 10.65
CA ASN A 151 17.27 6.49 11.19
C ASN A 151 16.15 5.51 10.78
N LEU A 152 15.70 5.59 9.52
CA LEU A 152 14.62 4.76 8.98
C LEU A 152 14.85 3.27 9.26
N ARG A 153 16.04 2.75 8.89
CA ARG A 153 16.38 1.33 9.02
C ARG A 153 16.32 0.87 10.48
N ALA A 154 16.94 1.61 11.38
CA ALA A 154 16.95 1.28 12.81
C ALA A 154 15.54 1.33 13.41
N THR A 155 14.74 2.34 13.04
CA THR A 155 13.36 2.48 13.51
C THR A 155 12.48 1.35 13.03
N MET A 156 12.50 1.03 11.74
CA MET A 156 11.65 -0.03 11.16
C MET A 156 12.07 -1.43 11.64
N ASN A 157 13.36 -1.70 11.75
CA ASN A 157 13.88 -2.96 12.32
C ASN A 157 13.58 -3.12 13.82
N SER A 158 13.20 -2.05 14.52
CA SER A 158 12.78 -2.13 15.93
C SER A 158 11.32 -2.54 16.14
N MET A 159 10.53 -2.62 15.07
CA MET A 159 9.15 -3.10 15.16
C MET A 159 9.12 -4.61 15.41
N ALA A 160 8.09 -5.07 16.15
CA ALA A 160 7.97 -6.50 16.50
C ALA A 160 7.46 -7.38 15.34
N VAL A 161 7.03 -6.75 14.25
CA VAL A 161 6.45 -7.38 13.05
C VAL A 161 7.09 -6.82 11.78
N ASP A 162 6.90 -7.53 10.67
CA ASP A 162 7.29 -7.00 9.35
C ASP A 162 6.63 -5.64 9.09
N VAL A 163 7.34 -4.78 8.35
CA VAL A 163 6.86 -3.46 7.93
C VAL A 163 6.65 -3.43 6.43
N SER A 164 5.55 -2.87 5.94
CA SER A 164 5.38 -2.57 4.52
C SER A 164 5.39 -1.06 4.28
N VAL A 165 6.18 -0.60 3.30
CA VAL A 165 6.30 0.81 2.95
C VAL A 165 5.57 1.07 1.64
N GLY A 166 4.67 2.06 1.66
CA GLY A 166 3.86 2.41 0.49
C GLY A 166 4.62 3.22 -0.58
N HIS A 167 4.21 3.10 -1.83
CA HIS A 167 4.52 4.00 -2.95
C HIS A 167 6.01 4.31 -3.14
N LEU A 168 6.84 3.26 -3.32
CA LEU A 168 8.29 3.39 -3.53
C LEU A 168 8.98 4.25 -2.42
N GLY A 169 8.42 4.22 -1.18
CA GLY A 169 8.92 5.03 -0.08
C GLY A 169 8.69 6.53 -0.21
N TYR A 170 7.78 6.98 -1.10
CA TYR A 170 7.59 8.39 -1.44
C TYR A 170 8.90 9.10 -1.81
N MET A 171 9.86 8.34 -2.36
CA MET A 171 11.13 8.87 -2.83
C MET A 171 10.95 9.64 -4.14
N LYS A 172 11.09 10.95 -4.10
CA LYS A 172 11.01 11.80 -5.29
C LYS A 172 12.19 11.52 -6.22
N THR A 173 11.91 11.35 -7.51
CA THR A 173 12.95 10.99 -8.49
C THR A 173 14.01 12.07 -8.70
N ASP A 174 13.72 13.34 -8.43
CA ASP A 174 14.68 14.45 -8.48
C ASP A 174 15.71 14.44 -7.34
N GLN A 175 15.49 13.68 -6.28
CA GLN A 175 16.45 13.48 -5.21
C GLN A 175 17.61 12.55 -5.62
N GLY A 176 17.41 11.77 -6.68
CA GLY A 176 18.41 10.83 -7.20
C GLY A 176 18.48 9.51 -6.44
N ILE A 177 18.86 8.47 -7.17
CA ILE A 177 18.96 7.10 -6.64
C ILE A 177 20.04 6.95 -5.55
N ASP A 178 21.08 7.78 -5.60
CA ASP A 178 22.19 7.77 -4.64
C ASP A 178 21.89 8.53 -3.35
N HIS A 179 20.68 9.06 -3.19
CA HIS A 179 20.30 9.77 -1.97
C HIS A 179 20.46 8.85 -0.74
N PRO A 180 21.15 9.29 0.34
CA PRO A 180 21.44 8.44 1.50
C PRO A 180 20.19 7.77 2.10
N GLY A 181 19.06 8.48 2.21
CA GLY A 181 17.81 7.91 2.71
C GLY A 181 17.23 6.82 1.80
N PHE A 182 17.43 6.90 0.47
CA PHE A 182 17.04 5.82 -0.43
C PHE A 182 17.97 4.62 -0.30
N GLN A 183 19.28 4.84 -0.16
CA GLN A 183 20.24 3.76 0.10
C GLN A 183 19.96 3.04 1.43
N GLU A 184 19.62 3.80 2.49
CA GLU A 184 19.18 3.23 3.77
C GLU A 184 17.90 2.39 3.61
N PHE A 185 16.98 2.82 2.74
CA PHE A 185 15.76 2.06 2.43
C PHE A 185 16.06 0.76 1.67
N LEU A 186 17.00 0.77 0.72
CA LEU A 186 17.46 -0.45 0.06
C LEU A 186 18.10 -1.43 1.05
N ASP A 187 18.90 -0.93 1.99
CA ASP A 187 19.50 -1.76 3.03
C ASP A 187 18.42 -2.35 3.97
N LEU A 188 17.38 -1.58 4.32
CA LEU A 188 16.25 -2.08 5.09
C LEU A 188 15.52 -3.24 4.38
N LEU A 189 15.36 -3.17 3.04
CA LEU A 189 14.80 -4.26 2.24
C LEU A 189 15.69 -5.51 2.26
N ARG A 190 17.01 -5.33 2.16
CA ARG A 190 18.00 -6.43 2.23
C ARG A 190 17.98 -7.14 3.58
N ASP A 191 17.66 -6.43 4.68
CA ASP A 191 17.51 -7.04 6.02
C ASP A 191 16.34 -8.06 6.08
N GLY A 192 15.36 -7.99 5.15
CA GLY A 192 14.31 -8.97 4.97
C GLY A 192 13.06 -8.78 5.82
N HIS A 193 13.00 -7.77 6.68
CA HIS A 193 11.83 -7.43 7.52
C HIS A 193 10.95 -6.31 6.93
N CYS A 194 11.35 -5.78 5.78
CA CYS A 194 10.61 -4.72 5.10
C CYS A 194 10.08 -5.18 3.75
N TRP A 195 8.85 -4.81 3.48
CA TRP A 195 8.17 -4.96 2.20
C TRP A 195 8.01 -3.60 1.55
N VAL A 196 7.95 -3.53 0.23
CA VAL A 196 7.64 -2.27 -0.47
C VAL A 196 6.57 -2.45 -1.53
N LYS A 197 5.64 -1.51 -1.57
CA LYS A 197 4.64 -1.42 -2.64
C LYS A 197 5.19 -0.54 -3.76
N VAL A 198 5.51 -1.13 -4.91
CA VAL A 198 5.88 -0.40 -6.14
C VAL A 198 4.61 0.09 -6.84
N SER A 199 3.91 1.00 -6.18
CA SER A 199 2.63 1.59 -6.56
C SER A 199 2.74 3.12 -6.57
N GLY A 200 1.77 3.81 -7.17
CA GLY A 200 1.72 5.27 -7.11
C GLY A 200 2.94 5.96 -7.75
N SER A 201 3.49 5.46 -8.85
CA SER A 201 4.62 6.06 -9.57
C SER A 201 4.41 7.53 -9.90
N TYR A 202 3.15 7.93 -10.17
CA TYR A 202 2.76 9.32 -10.38
C TYR A 202 2.92 10.23 -9.15
N ARG A 203 3.08 9.64 -7.95
CA ARG A 203 3.33 10.39 -6.70
C ARG A 203 4.78 10.80 -6.53
N VAL A 204 5.70 10.04 -7.12
CA VAL A 204 7.16 10.19 -6.95
C VAL A 204 7.86 10.77 -8.16
N THR A 205 7.31 10.59 -9.36
CA THR A 205 7.86 11.08 -10.63
C THR A 205 7.94 12.60 -10.70
N CYS A 206 8.94 13.10 -11.43
CA CYS A 206 9.03 14.47 -11.93
C CYS A 206 8.50 14.61 -13.36
N SER A 207 8.17 13.50 -14.03
CA SER A 207 7.53 13.51 -15.35
C SER A 207 6.05 13.90 -15.26
N LYS A 208 5.54 14.50 -16.34
CA LYS A 208 4.11 14.91 -16.44
C LYS A 208 3.25 13.88 -17.15
N VAL A 209 3.86 12.89 -17.78
CA VAL A 209 3.17 11.90 -18.62
C VAL A 209 3.73 10.50 -18.41
N THR A 210 2.85 9.50 -18.44
CA THR A 210 3.24 8.08 -18.45
C THR A 210 4.11 7.79 -19.70
N PRO A 211 5.05 6.83 -19.59
CA PRO A 211 5.19 5.80 -18.54
C PRO A 211 6.06 6.17 -17.33
N TYR A 212 6.40 7.45 -17.09
CA TYR A 212 7.21 7.89 -15.95
C TYR A 212 8.56 7.17 -15.86
N ASN A 213 9.36 7.27 -16.95
CA ASN A 213 10.65 6.55 -17.09
C ASN A 213 11.67 6.90 -16.01
N ASP A 214 11.53 8.05 -15.36
CA ASP A 214 12.37 8.48 -14.25
C ASP A 214 12.16 7.66 -12.98
N VAL A 215 11.05 6.91 -12.88
CA VAL A 215 10.76 6.00 -11.75
C VAL A 215 11.39 4.63 -11.94
N GLU A 216 11.65 4.20 -13.18
CA GLU A 216 12.16 2.87 -13.50
C GLU A 216 13.44 2.50 -12.72
N PRO A 217 14.51 3.34 -12.65
CA PRO A 217 15.71 2.99 -11.90
C PRO A 217 15.45 2.74 -10.41
N PHE A 218 14.50 3.48 -9.81
CA PHE A 218 14.14 3.31 -8.40
C PHE A 218 13.41 1.99 -8.18
N ALA A 219 12.42 1.68 -9.04
CA ALA A 219 11.68 0.43 -8.95
C ALA A 219 12.61 -0.79 -9.15
N GLN A 220 13.50 -0.74 -10.13
CA GLN A 220 14.49 -1.79 -10.37
C GLN A 220 15.44 -1.98 -9.19
N ALA A 221 15.95 -0.89 -8.61
CA ALA A 221 16.82 -0.98 -7.43
C ALA A 221 16.12 -1.60 -6.20
N LEU A 222 14.84 -1.30 -5.99
CA LEU A 222 14.04 -1.93 -4.94
C LEU A 222 13.85 -3.43 -5.20
N ILE A 223 13.54 -3.81 -6.45
CA ILE A 223 13.40 -5.22 -6.85
C ILE A 223 14.72 -5.97 -6.68
N GLU A 224 15.84 -5.40 -7.14
CA GLU A 224 17.18 -5.98 -6.99
C GLU A 224 17.60 -6.11 -5.52
N ALA A 225 17.17 -5.18 -4.66
CA ALA A 225 17.48 -5.25 -3.24
C ALA A 225 16.84 -6.48 -2.57
N ASN A 226 15.58 -6.79 -2.88
CA ASN A 226 14.92 -8.01 -2.41
C ASN A 226 13.63 -8.31 -3.19
N GLU A 227 13.70 -9.14 -4.22
CA GLU A 227 12.55 -9.47 -5.06
C GLU A 227 11.42 -10.23 -4.33
N GLU A 228 11.72 -10.83 -3.17
CA GLU A 228 10.73 -11.54 -2.34
C GLU A 228 9.92 -10.59 -1.44
N ARG A 229 10.24 -9.30 -1.43
CA ARG A 229 9.61 -8.29 -0.58
C ARG A 229 8.92 -7.18 -1.38
N ILE A 230 8.68 -7.41 -2.67
CA ILE A 230 8.04 -6.44 -3.57
C ILE A 230 6.56 -6.77 -3.72
N LEU A 231 5.73 -5.74 -3.61
CA LEU A 231 4.28 -5.78 -3.81
C LEU A 231 3.90 -4.76 -4.88
N TRP A 232 2.80 -4.99 -5.57
CA TRP A 232 2.24 -4.04 -6.52
C TRP A 232 0.81 -3.64 -6.11
N GLY A 233 0.37 -2.44 -6.49
CA GLY A 233 -1.00 -1.99 -6.29
C GLY A 233 -1.36 -0.82 -7.19
N THR A 234 -2.63 -0.65 -7.50
CA THR A 234 -3.15 0.42 -8.36
C THR A 234 -3.06 1.78 -7.69
N ASP A 235 -3.22 1.86 -6.38
CA ASP A 235 -3.50 3.09 -5.63
C ASP A 235 -4.81 3.76 -6.08
N TRP A 236 -5.74 2.96 -6.65
CA TRP A 236 -7.05 3.44 -7.05
C TRP A 236 -7.86 3.95 -5.84
N PRO A 237 -8.61 5.04 -5.95
CA PRO A 237 -8.86 5.89 -7.10
C PRO A 237 -7.93 7.11 -7.17
N HIS A 238 -6.67 6.98 -6.80
CA HIS A 238 -5.64 8.03 -6.82
C HIS A 238 -5.97 9.25 -5.96
N PRO A 239 -6.30 9.07 -4.66
CA PRO A 239 -6.74 10.18 -3.81
C PRO A 239 -5.64 11.24 -3.68
N VAL A 240 -6.08 12.49 -3.41
CA VAL A 240 -5.21 13.67 -3.26
C VAL A 240 -4.50 14.12 -4.55
N PHE A 241 -4.50 13.32 -5.62
CA PHE A 241 -3.84 13.70 -6.86
C PHE A 241 -4.62 14.79 -7.60
N LYS A 242 -3.96 15.93 -7.87
CA LYS A 242 -4.60 17.15 -8.41
C LYS A 242 -4.30 17.41 -9.89
N SER A 243 -3.46 16.58 -10.50
CA SER A 243 -3.13 16.65 -11.92
C SER A 243 -4.03 15.77 -12.78
N ALA A 244 -3.74 15.66 -14.07
CA ALA A 244 -4.47 14.73 -14.94
C ALA A 244 -4.36 13.29 -14.40
N MET A 245 -5.52 12.66 -14.15
CA MET A 245 -5.61 11.31 -13.60
C MET A 245 -4.81 10.34 -14.47
N PRO A 246 -3.86 9.56 -13.90
CA PRO A 246 -3.14 8.56 -14.68
C PRO A 246 -4.09 7.44 -15.12
N ASN A 247 -3.75 6.78 -16.23
CA ASN A 247 -4.48 5.61 -16.69
C ASN A 247 -3.94 4.36 -15.98
N ASP A 248 -4.78 3.63 -15.26
CA ASP A 248 -4.38 2.44 -14.48
C ASP A 248 -3.71 1.37 -15.34
N GLY A 249 -4.18 1.15 -16.57
CA GLY A 249 -3.51 0.24 -17.52
C GLY A 249 -2.08 0.69 -17.84
N ALA A 250 -1.86 2.00 -18.02
CA ALA A 250 -0.52 2.52 -18.25
C ALA A 250 0.37 2.43 -17.01
N LEU A 251 -0.19 2.54 -15.80
CA LEU A 251 0.53 2.32 -14.54
C LEU A 251 0.93 0.84 -14.38
N MET A 252 0.03 -0.08 -14.70
CA MET A 252 0.31 -1.52 -14.63
C MET A 252 1.34 -1.96 -15.67
N GLU A 253 1.31 -1.39 -16.87
CA GLU A 253 2.28 -1.66 -17.94
C GLU A 253 3.74 -1.32 -17.53
N GLN A 254 3.96 -0.45 -16.54
CA GLN A 254 5.28 -0.17 -16.01
C GLN A 254 5.98 -1.43 -15.45
N LEU A 255 5.21 -2.43 -15.02
CA LEU A 255 5.77 -3.71 -14.57
C LEU A 255 6.57 -4.45 -15.67
N LEU A 256 6.26 -4.21 -16.96
CA LEU A 256 7.04 -4.79 -18.05
C LEU A 256 8.48 -4.26 -18.11
N PHE A 257 8.69 -3.03 -17.66
CA PHE A 257 10.00 -2.39 -17.62
C PHE A 257 10.72 -2.66 -16.30
N TRP A 258 9.98 -2.67 -15.19
CA TRP A 258 10.54 -2.87 -13.86
C TRP A 258 10.88 -4.34 -13.58
N ALA A 259 10.06 -5.25 -14.09
CA ALA A 259 10.17 -6.69 -13.91
C ALA A 259 9.92 -7.41 -15.26
N PRO A 260 10.89 -7.38 -16.20
CA PRO A 260 10.71 -7.95 -17.55
C PRO A 260 10.52 -9.47 -17.55
N ASP A 261 11.01 -10.18 -16.54
CA ASP A 261 10.81 -11.62 -16.38
C ASP A 261 9.39 -11.94 -15.89
N GLU A 262 8.72 -12.90 -16.54
CA GLU A 262 7.35 -13.28 -16.22
C GLU A 262 7.23 -13.93 -14.82
N ASN A 263 8.21 -14.71 -14.41
CA ASN A 263 8.21 -15.33 -13.09
C ASN A 263 8.38 -14.27 -12.00
N LEU A 264 9.19 -13.25 -12.25
CA LEU A 264 9.34 -12.12 -11.33
C LEU A 264 8.03 -11.32 -11.22
N ARG A 265 7.33 -11.05 -12.34
CA ARG A 265 6.00 -10.43 -12.30
C ARG A 265 4.99 -11.29 -11.54
N LYS A 266 4.99 -12.63 -11.76
CA LYS A 266 4.15 -13.54 -10.98
C LYS A 266 4.47 -13.48 -9.50
N ARG A 267 5.75 -13.45 -9.14
CA ARG A 267 6.16 -13.28 -7.73
C ARG A 267 5.60 -12.01 -7.13
N ILE A 268 5.74 -10.87 -7.80
CA ILE A 268 5.26 -9.56 -7.34
C ILE A 268 3.72 -9.52 -7.23
N LEU A 269 3.02 -10.11 -8.19
CA LEU A 269 1.57 -10.03 -8.27
C LEU A 269 0.84 -11.13 -7.50
N VAL A 270 1.47 -12.28 -7.24
CA VAL A 270 0.79 -13.45 -6.65
C VAL A 270 1.51 -13.98 -5.41
N ASP A 271 2.79 -14.37 -5.54
CA ASP A 271 3.45 -15.18 -4.51
C ASP A 271 3.76 -14.33 -3.26
N ASN A 272 4.34 -13.15 -3.47
CA ASN A 272 4.66 -12.19 -2.40
C ASN A 272 3.41 -11.72 -1.63
N PRO A 273 2.35 -11.21 -2.29
CA PRO A 273 1.16 -10.82 -1.56
C PRO A 273 0.45 -11.99 -0.88
N SER A 274 0.49 -13.20 -1.46
CA SER A 274 -0.08 -14.38 -0.81
C SER A 274 0.66 -14.71 0.49
N SER A 275 1.98 -14.57 0.49
CA SER A 275 2.80 -14.78 1.69
C SER A 275 2.51 -13.76 2.79
N LEU A 276 2.44 -12.46 2.44
CA LEU A 276 2.28 -11.39 3.43
C LEU A 276 0.85 -11.30 3.98
N TYR A 277 -0.17 -11.44 3.13
CA TYR A 277 -1.57 -11.22 3.50
C TYR A 277 -2.34 -12.52 3.79
N GLY A 278 -1.76 -13.68 3.58
CA GLY A 278 -2.40 -14.98 3.82
C GLY A 278 -3.58 -15.23 2.87
N PHE A 279 -3.34 -15.15 1.56
CA PHE A 279 -4.32 -15.53 0.53
C PHE A 279 -4.26 -16.99 0.17
#